data_7da967f6d1613913d08e6a9b8dc3bf19
#
_entry.id   7da967f6d1613913d08e6a9b8dc3bf19
#
_cell.length_a   1.000
_cell.length_b   1.000
_cell.length_c   1.000
_cell.angle_alpha   90.00
_cell.angle_beta   90.00
_cell.angle_gamma   90.00
#
_symmetry.space_group_name_H-M   'P 1'
#
loop_
_entity.id
_entity.type
_entity.pdbx_description
1 polymer ?
#
loop_
_entity_poly.entity_id
_entity_poly.type
_entity_poly.pdbx_seq_one_letter_code
_entity_poly.pdbx_strand_id
1 'polypeptide(L)'
;MFDDTTKTAITEIATTEGYDPAELMGIADVESAGVAFWNVNGKDLPAIRFEWGYFKPRLNADQLTAALNAGLNADQPSSFAGRYDWLAKAQAINSTAALESISMGLGQVMGANWQALGYVSVDAMWQVAQTVGGQVELMVKFIDHNNLKHFIDAEDWKSFAAAYNGPGYAKNSYDTKLAAAVYHYRNNPQSNGLGTDEITQVQTMLNKVGGYNLTVDGVLGVTTKTAIRDFQLRNSLVVDGIYGPLTRAALQSAYLAMVNKKNANIGVSTTAIATA
;
A
#
# COMPACT_ATOMS: atom_id res chain seq x y z
N MET A 1 8.75 -7.67 -6.26
CA MET A 1 7.40 -7.38 -6.83
C MET A 1 6.36 -8.01 -5.92
N PHE A 2 5.32 -7.26 -5.57
CA PHE A 2 4.23 -7.75 -4.72
C PHE A 2 3.45 -8.89 -5.37
N ASP A 3 2.93 -9.80 -4.56
CA ASP A 3 1.90 -10.74 -4.99
C ASP A 3 0.56 -10.03 -5.26
N ASP A 4 -0.37 -10.70 -5.90
CA ASP A 4 -1.64 -10.09 -6.31
C ASP A 4 -2.53 -9.71 -5.12
N THR A 5 -2.44 -10.44 -4.00
CA THR A 5 -3.17 -10.13 -2.77
C THR A 5 -2.69 -8.80 -2.18
N THR A 6 -1.36 -8.62 -2.11
CA THR A 6 -0.75 -7.36 -1.64
C THR A 6 -1.11 -6.19 -2.54
N LYS A 7 -1.02 -6.37 -3.87
CA LYS A 7 -1.40 -5.34 -4.85
C LYS A 7 -2.87 -4.93 -4.72
N THR A 8 -3.76 -5.91 -4.57
CA THR A 8 -5.19 -5.65 -4.40
C THR A 8 -5.44 -4.82 -3.14
N ALA A 9 -4.85 -5.21 -2.00
CA ALA A 9 -5.01 -4.48 -0.76
C ALA A 9 -4.48 -3.04 -0.84
N ILE A 10 -3.30 -2.83 -1.48
CA ILE A 10 -2.77 -1.48 -1.71
C ILE A 10 -3.73 -0.67 -2.60
N THR A 11 -4.24 -1.27 -3.68
CA THR A 11 -5.14 -0.60 -4.62
C THR A 11 -6.44 -0.18 -3.96
N GLU A 12 -7.05 -1.05 -3.15
CA GLU A 12 -8.29 -0.77 -2.44
C GLU A 12 -8.14 0.39 -1.45
N ILE A 13 -7.08 0.35 -0.63
CA ILE A 13 -6.84 1.41 0.36
C ILE A 13 -6.43 2.71 -0.33
N ALA A 14 -5.52 2.68 -1.30
CA ALA A 14 -5.13 3.86 -2.07
C ALA A 14 -6.35 4.58 -2.65
N THR A 15 -7.26 3.81 -3.27
CA THR A 15 -8.47 4.37 -3.86
C THR A 15 -9.41 4.96 -2.82
N THR A 16 -9.56 4.30 -1.67
CA THR A 16 -10.43 4.76 -0.59
C THR A 16 -9.91 6.07 0.02
N GLU A 17 -8.59 6.17 0.19
CA GLU A 17 -7.92 7.31 0.82
C GLU A 17 -7.50 8.41 -0.18
N GLY A 18 -7.86 8.26 -1.48
CA GLY A 18 -7.60 9.27 -2.51
C GLY A 18 -6.15 9.38 -2.95
N TYR A 19 -5.46 8.23 -3.03
CA TYR A 19 -4.10 8.09 -3.58
C TYR A 19 -4.12 7.37 -4.93
N ASP A 20 -3.13 7.64 -5.79
CA ASP A 20 -2.84 6.76 -6.94
C ASP A 20 -2.24 5.45 -6.40
N PRO A 21 -2.82 4.26 -6.69
CA PRO A 21 -2.26 2.98 -6.27
C PRO A 21 -0.78 2.80 -6.64
N ALA A 22 -0.34 3.34 -7.78
CA ALA A 22 1.05 3.27 -8.21
C ALA A 22 2.00 4.03 -7.28
N GLU A 23 1.54 5.12 -6.67
CA GLU A 23 2.31 5.89 -5.71
C GLU A 23 2.52 5.10 -4.42
N LEU A 24 1.45 4.57 -3.83
CA LEU A 24 1.56 3.75 -2.62
C LEU A 24 2.34 2.45 -2.88
N MET A 25 2.17 1.82 -4.05
CA MET A 25 3.00 0.66 -4.44
C MET A 25 4.47 1.04 -4.56
N GLY A 26 4.78 2.18 -5.19
CA GLY A 26 6.16 2.65 -5.33
C GLY A 26 6.81 2.93 -3.98
N ILE A 27 6.10 3.59 -3.07
CA ILE A 27 6.58 3.86 -1.70
C ILE A 27 6.81 2.53 -0.96
N ALA A 28 5.81 1.65 -0.94
CA ALA A 28 5.89 0.36 -0.27
C ALA A 28 7.04 -0.51 -0.82
N ASP A 29 7.26 -0.51 -2.14
CA ASP A 29 8.34 -1.27 -2.78
C ASP A 29 9.72 -0.77 -2.37
N VAL A 30 9.91 0.54 -2.30
CA VAL A 30 11.18 1.15 -1.88
C VAL A 30 11.45 0.92 -0.39
N GLU A 31 10.43 1.02 0.47
CA GLU A 31 10.58 0.89 1.92
C GLU A 31 10.77 -0.57 2.38
N SER A 32 10.00 -1.50 1.81
CA SER A 32 9.99 -2.91 2.22
C SER A 32 10.73 -3.85 1.27
N ALA A 33 11.32 -3.33 0.18
CA ALA A 33 11.82 -4.15 -0.94
C ALA A 33 10.74 -5.08 -1.52
N GLY A 34 9.47 -4.64 -1.49
CA GLY A 34 8.34 -5.39 -2.01
C GLY A 34 7.86 -6.54 -1.13
N VAL A 35 8.22 -6.57 0.16
CA VAL A 35 7.92 -7.69 1.06
C VAL A 35 7.10 -7.22 2.26
N ALA A 36 5.84 -7.67 2.35
CA ALA A 36 4.97 -7.39 3.49
C ALA A 36 5.29 -8.28 4.71
N PHE A 37 5.58 -9.56 4.45
CA PHE A 37 5.82 -10.56 5.48
C PHE A 37 7.08 -11.37 5.19
N TRP A 38 7.77 -11.75 6.25
CA TRP A 38 8.85 -12.72 6.21
C TRP A 38 8.39 -14.06 6.77
N ASN A 39 8.75 -15.15 6.11
CA ASN A 39 8.58 -16.46 6.72
C ASN A 39 9.66 -16.69 7.76
N VAL A 40 9.26 -16.69 9.02
CA VAL A 40 10.13 -16.91 10.17
C VAL A 40 9.66 -18.18 10.90
N ASN A 41 10.43 -19.26 10.78
CA ASN A 41 10.12 -20.55 11.40
C ASN A 41 8.71 -21.07 11.08
N GLY A 42 8.29 -20.92 9.81
CA GLY A 42 6.99 -21.38 9.32
C GLY A 42 5.82 -20.45 9.63
N LYS A 43 6.07 -19.25 10.13
CA LYS A 43 5.06 -18.20 10.35
C LYS A 43 5.37 -16.99 9.48
N ASP A 44 4.36 -16.44 8.85
CA ASP A 44 4.47 -15.19 8.12
C ASP A 44 4.31 -14.02 9.10
N LEU A 45 5.38 -13.28 9.28
CA LEU A 45 5.49 -12.17 10.23
C LEU A 45 5.84 -10.87 9.49
N PRO A 46 5.32 -9.70 9.92
CA PRO A 46 5.60 -8.42 9.28
C PRO A 46 7.10 -8.16 9.07
N ALA A 47 7.47 -7.56 7.96
CA ALA A 47 8.86 -7.11 7.79
C ALA A 47 9.19 -6.05 8.84
N ILE A 48 10.28 -6.25 9.59
CA ILE A 48 10.69 -5.32 10.66
C ILE A 48 12.16 -4.91 10.53
N ARG A 49 12.45 -3.73 11.05
CA ARG A 49 13.81 -3.28 11.30
C ARG A 49 13.90 -2.76 12.73
N PHE A 50 14.85 -3.27 13.51
CA PHE A 50 15.08 -2.85 14.88
C PHE A 50 16.03 -1.64 14.92
N GLU A 51 15.63 -0.58 15.60
CA GLU A 51 16.40 0.67 15.71
C GLU A 51 16.97 0.86 17.12
N TRP A 52 18.21 0.46 17.31
CA TRP A 52 18.91 0.60 18.58
C TRP A 52 18.91 2.04 19.10
N GLY A 53 19.01 3.03 18.20
CA GLY A 53 18.95 4.45 18.53
C GLY A 53 17.62 4.89 19.15
N TYR A 54 16.55 4.15 18.90
CA TYR A 54 15.24 4.35 19.53
C TYR A 54 15.09 3.52 20.82
N PHE A 55 15.64 2.31 20.87
CA PHE A 55 15.51 1.41 22.02
C PHE A 55 16.34 1.88 23.23
N LYS A 56 17.63 2.15 23.00
CA LYS A 56 18.57 2.52 24.06
C LYS A 56 18.09 3.67 24.96
N PRO A 57 17.63 4.83 24.43
CA PRO A 57 17.20 5.96 25.26
C PRO A 57 15.89 5.72 26.02
N ARG A 58 15.14 4.65 25.71
CA ARG A 58 13.90 4.25 26.39
C ARG A 58 14.12 3.33 27.56
N LEU A 59 15.37 2.92 27.82
CA LEU A 59 15.73 1.98 28.87
C LEU A 59 16.28 2.70 30.10
N ASN A 60 15.93 2.21 31.30
CA ASN A 60 16.66 2.56 32.52
C ASN A 60 18.02 1.83 32.59
N ALA A 61 18.83 2.13 33.60
CA ALA A 61 20.21 1.58 33.75
C ALA A 61 20.26 0.04 33.79
N ASP A 62 19.32 -0.57 34.53
CA ASP A 62 19.28 -2.03 34.68
C ASP A 62 18.83 -2.70 33.36
N GLN A 63 17.81 -2.12 32.71
CA GLN A 63 17.33 -2.58 31.42
C GLN A 63 18.39 -2.41 30.30
N LEU A 64 19.16 -1.32 30.34
CA LEU A 64 20.27 -1.11 29.40
C LEU A 64 21.36 -2.17 29.61
N THR A 65 21.72 -2.46 30.86
CA THR A 65 22.66 -3.51 31.17
C THR A 65 22.19 -4.88 30.72
N ALA A 66 20.89 -5.19 30.92
CA ALA A 66 20.28 -6.42 30.46
C ALA A 66 20.30 -6.51 28.91
N ALA A 67 20.01 -5.39 28.21
CA ALA A 67 20.03 -5.32 26.75
C ALA A 67 21.42 -5.60 26.17
N LEU A 68 22.46 -4.97 26.74
CA LEU A 68 23.85 -5.19 26.34
C LEU A 68 24.28 -6.65 26.61
N ASN A 69 23.93 -7.23 27.76
CA ASN A 69 24.21 -8.62 28.08
C ASN A 69 23.48 -9.61 27.16
N ALA A 70 22.29 -9.24 26.65
CA ALA A 70 21.55 -10.01 25.64
C ALA A 70 22.13 -9.87 24.22
N GLY A 71 23.18 -9.04 24.07
CA GLY A 71 23.83 -8.79 22.78
C GLY A 71 23.15 -7.77 21.89
N LEU A 72 22.17 -7.01 22.41
CA LEU A 72 21.49 -5.97 21.64
C LEU A 72 22.39 -4.73 21.50
N ASN A 73 22.56 -4.25 20.28
CA ASN A 73 23.40 -3.10 19.95
C ASN A 73 22.95 -2.45 18.61
N ALA A 74 23.81 -1.66 17.97
CA ALA A 74 23.50 -1.03 16.69
C ALA A 74 23.55 -2.00 15.48
N ASP A 75 24.18 -3.16 15.62
CA ASP A 75 24.46 -4.10 14.52
C ASP A 75 23.42 -5.23 14.51
N GLN A 76 22.18 -4.86 14.15
CA GLN A 76 21.09 -5.84 14.09
C GLN A 76 21.42 -6.98 13.10
N PRO A 77 20.90 -8.21 13.34
CA PRO A 77 21.08 -9.33 12.42
C PRO A 77 20.57 -9.04 11.03
N SER A 78 21.28 -9.57 10.02
CA SER A 78 20.83 -9.47 8.62
C SER A 78 19.66 -10.43 8.31
N SER A 79 19.59 -11.57 9.01
CA SER A 79 18.52 -12.56 8.81
C SER A 79 17.20 -12.14 9.45
N PHE A 80 16.10 -12.50 8.82
CA PHE A 80 14.74 -12.23 9.32
C PHE A 80 14.47 -12.89 10.67
N ALA A 81 14.85 -14.17 10.83
CA ALA A 81 14.74 -14.88 12.08
C ALA A 81 15.56 -14.19 13.20
N GLY A 82 16.79 -13.78 12.90
CA GLY A 82 17.62 -13.06 13.86
C GLY A 82 17.02 -11.72 14.30
N ARG A 83 16.34 -10.98 13.41
CA ARG A 83 15.64 -9.74 13.79
C ARG A 83 14.48 -10.01 14.74
N TYR A 84 13.75 -11.09 14.54
CA TYR A 84 12.67 -11.51 15.43
C TYR A 84 13.20 -12.04 16.77
N ASP A 85 14.33 -12.75 16.78
CA ASP A 85 15.03 -13.13 18.03
C ASP A 85 15.45 -11.89 18.83
N TRP A 86 15.92 -10.85 18.13
CA TRP A 86 16.25 -9.58 18.77
C TRP A 86 15.03 -8.88 19.32
N LEU A 87 13.95 -8.82 18.56
CA LEU A 87 12.68 -8.25 19.02
C LEU A 87 12.19 -9.00 20.27
N ALA A 88 12.23 -10.33 20.28
CA ALA A 88 11.83 -11.13 21.44
C ALA A 88 12.71 -10.84 22.68
N LYS A 89 14.03 -10.73 22.52
CA LYS A 89 14.96 -10.34 23.60
C LYS A 89 14.65 -8.93 24.11
N ALA A 90 14.41 -7.98 23.22
CA ALA A 90 14.07 -6.61 23.58
C ALA A 90 12.72 -6.53 24.31
N GLN A 91 11.72 -7.28 23.86
CA GLN A 91 10.40 -7.35 24.50
C GLN A 91 10.47 -7.96 25.91
N ALA A 92 11.34 -8.94 26.14
CA ALA A 92 11.57 -9.52 27.46
C ALA A 92 12.16 -8.50 28.46
N ILE A 93 12.84 -7.46 27.97
CA ILE A 93 13.43 -6.40 28.80
C ILE A 93 12.42 -5.25 28.99
N ASN A 94 11.80 -4.78 27.91
CA ASN A 94 10.80 -3.74 27.92
C ASN A 94 9.96 -3.84 26.63
N SER A 95 8.78 -4.44 26.72
CA SER A 95 7.93 -4.75 25.56
C SER A 95 7.50 -3.49 24.81
N THR A 96 7.05 -2.46 25.51
CA THR A 96 6.63 -1.19 24.92
C THR A 96 7.81 -0.52 24.20
N ALA A 97 8.94 -0.37 24.87
CA ALA A 97 10.12 0.22 24.25
C ALA A 97 10.61 -0.57 23.03
N ALA A 98 10.50 -1.90 23.07
CA ALA A 98 10.88 -2.75 21.94
C ALA A 98 10.01 -2.52 20.72
N LEU A 99 8.68 -2.50 20.88
CA LEU A 99 7.75 -2.24 19.79
C LEU A 99 7.84 -0.80 19.26
N GLU A 100 8.06 0.18 20.14
CA GLU A 100 8.32 1.57 19.72
C GLU A 100 9.63 1.72 18.93
N SER A 101 10.53 0.76 19.03
CA SER A 101 11.86 0.80 18.43
C SER A 101 12.01 -0.06 17.19
N ILE A 102 10.91 -0.53 16.60
CA ILE A 102 10.94 -1.18 15.31
C ILE A 102 10.21 -0.32 14.27
N SER A 103 10.73 -0.29 13.05
CA SER A 103 9.92 0.03 11.89
C SER A 103 9.25 -1.23 11.38
N MET A 104 8.04 -1.13 10.83
CA MET A 104 7.22 -2.30 10.52
C MET A 104 6.46 -2.19 9.22
N GLY A 105 6.32 -3.34 8.55
CA GLY A 105 5.46 -3.56 7.40
C GLY A 105 5.91 -2.86 6.12
N LEU A 106 4.99 -2.71 5.18
CA LEU A 106 5.22 -2.19 3.84
C LEU A 106 5.77 -0.76 3.83
N GLY A 107 5.27 0.11 4.71
CA GLY A 107 5.72 1.50 4.82
C GLY A 107 6.89 1.69 5.78
N GLN A 108 7.41 0.65 6.42
CA GLN A 108 8.46 0.73 7.45
C GLN A 108 8.20 1.84 8.48
N VAL A 109 6.94 1.95 8.93
CA VAL A 109 6.52 2.98 9.89
C VAL A 109 7.02 2.62 11.28
N MET A 110 7.70 3.57 11.94
CA MET A 110 8.22 3.37 13.29
C MET A 110 7.11 3.22 14.32
N GLY A 111 7.23 2.20 15.18
CA GLY A 111 6.28 1.98 16.28
C GLY A 111 6.14 3.17 17.22
N ALA A 112 7.20 3.98 17.39
CA ALA A 112 7.16 5.22 18.17
C ALA A 112 6.09 6.23 17.72
N ASN A 113 5.53 6.09 16.52
CA ASN A 113 4.48 6.98 15.99
C ASN A 113 3.07 6.58 16.46
N TRP A 114 2.91 5.52 17.22
CA TRP A 114 1.60 4.97 17.58
C TRP A 114 0.60 6.01 18.08
N GLN A 115 1.03 6.88 18.99
CA GLN A 115 0.18 7.94 19.56
C GLN A 115 -0.18 9.00 18.52
N ALA A 116 0.79 9.45 17.74
CA ALA A 116 0.60 10.44 16.69
C ALA A 116 -0.36 9.94 15.59
N LEU A 117 -0.35 8.63 15.32
CA LEU A 117 -1.25 7.99 14.35
C LEU A 117 -2.61 7.58 14.95
N GLY A 118 -2.89 7.96 16.21
CA GLY A 118 -4.18 7.78 16.84
C GLY A 118 -4.45 6.39 17.43
N TYR A 119 -3.42 5.57 17.63
CA TYR A 119 -3.56 4.27 18.31
C TYR A 119 -3.56 4.42 19.83
N VAL A 120 -4.25 3.53 20.52
CA VAL A 120 -4.36 3.54 22.00
C VAL A 120 -3.07 3.01 22.66
N SER A 121 -2.27 2.24 21.93
CA SER A 121 -0.97 1.74 22.38
C SER A 121 -0.14 1.30 21.17
N VAL A 122 1.17 1.11 21.36
CA VAL A 122 2.04 0.52 20.34
C VAL A 122 1.65 -0.93 20.06
N ASP A 123 1.13 -1.67 21.04
CA ASP A 123 0.61 -3.02 20.84
C ASP A 123 -0.60 -3.02 19.90
N ALA A 124 -1.52 -2.06 20.03
CA ALA A 124 -2.64 -1.91 19.11
C ALA A 124 -2.16 -1.62 17.69
N MET A 125 -1.18 -0.72 17.52
CA MET A 125 -0.55 -0.46 16.22
C MET A 125 0.14 -1.72 15.66
N TRP A 126 0.83 -2.50 16.49
CA TRP A 126 1.47 -3.74 16.10
C TRP A 126 0.47 -4.80 15.62
N GLN A 127 -0.71 -4.88 16.26
CA GLN A 127 -1.78 -5.78 15.78
C GLN A 127 -2.28 -5.39 14.38
N VAL A 128 -2.39 -4.10 14.08
CA VAL A 128 -2.76 -3.62 12.74
C VAL A 128 -1.71 -4.04 11.71
N ALA A 129 -0.43 -3.99 12.03
CA ALA A 129 0.65 -4.40 11.14
C ALA A 129 0.62 -5.91 10.77
N GLN A 130 -0.17 -6.74 11.46
CA GLN A 130 -0.26 -8.18 11.19
C GLN A 130 -1.04 -8.52 9.89
N THR A 131 -1.57 -7.54 9.19
CA THR A 131 -2.25 -7.72 7.90
C THR A 131 -1.66 -6.80 6.83
N VAL A 132 -1.74 -7.19 5.56
CA VAL A 132 -1.31 -6.33 4.44
C VAL A 132 -2.07 -5.00 4.46
N GLY A 133 -3.41 -5.06 4.59
CA GLY A 133 -4.25 -3.86 4.67
C GLY A 133 -3.84 -2.93 5.81
N GLY A 134 -3.60 -3.49 7.00
CA GLY A 134 -3.14 -2.71 8.14
C GLY A 134 -1.77 -2.06 7.92
N GLN A 135 -0.83 -2.75 7.25
CA GLN A 135 0.48 -2.17 6.91
C GLN A 135 0.35 -0.99 5.95
N VAL A 136 -0.57 -1.06 4.98
CA VAL A 136 -0.87 0.05 4.06
C VAL A 136 -1.57 1.18 4.81
N GLU A 137 -2.53 0.87 5.70
CA GLU A 137 -3.18 1.87 6.56
C GLU A 137 -2.15 2.64 7.41
N LEU A 138 -1.19 1.95 8.03
CA LEU A 138 -0.11 2.59 8.79
C LEU A 138 0.69 3.56 7.93
N MET A 139 1.02 3.17 6.71
CA MET A 139 1.77 3.99 5.76
C MET A 139 0.97 5.25 5.37
N VAL A 140 -0.30 5.10 5.01
CA VAL A 140 -1.18 6.21 4.66
C VAL A 140 -1.36 7.17 5.83
N LYS A 141 -1.67 6.66 7.03
CA LYS A 141 -1.78 7.48 8.24
C LYS A 141 -0.51 8.27 8.54
N PHE A 142 0.67 7.66 8.32
CA PHE A 142 1.95 8.34 8.51
C PHE A 142 2.15 9.46 7.49
N ILE A 143 1.82 9.23 6.22
CA ILE A 143 1.88 10.22 5.14
C ILE A 143 0.95 11.40 5.46
N ASP A 144 -0.30 11.12 5.83
CA ASP A 144 -1.32 12.14 6.11
C ASP A 144 -0.98 12.93 7.38
N HIS A 145 -0.63 12.25 8.48
CA HIS A 145 -0.26 12.91 9.75
C HIS A 145 0.90 13.90 9.57
N ASN A 146 1.88 13.54 8.76
CA ASN A 146 3.03 14.39 8.47
C ASN A 146 2.80 15.35 7.30
N ASN A 147 1.58 15.40 6.76
CA ASN A 147 1.20 16.25 5.63
C ASN A 147 2.12 16.07 4.40
N LEU A 148 2.46 14.82 4.06
CA LEU A 148 3.40 14.51 2.97
C LEU A 148 2.72 14.31 1.62
N LYS A 149 1.38 14.15 1.59
CA LYS A 149 0.62 13.89 0.37
C LYS A 149 0.87 14.93 -0.71
N HIS A 150 1.02 16.21 -0.36
CA HIS A 150 1.26 17.27 -1.33
C HIS A 150 2.58 17.10 -2.11
N PHE A 151 3.62 16.49 -1.52
CA PHE A 151 4.85 16.16 -2.25
C PHE A 151 4.62 15.02 -3.25
N ILE A 152 3.79 14.04 -2.89
CA ILE A 152 3.39 12.93 -3.77
C ILE A 152 2.59 13.50 -4.96
N ASP A 153 1.58 14.32 -4.69
CA ASP A 153 0.73 14.94 -5.70
C ASP A 153 1.54 15.82 -6.69
N ALA A 154 2.63 16.43 -6.19
CA ALA A 154 3.56 17.24 -6.99
C ALA A 154 4.69 16.43 -7.63
N GLU A 155 4.79 15.13 -7.38
CA GLU A 155 5.91 14.26 -7.75
C GLU A 155 7.27 14.79 -7.25
N ASP A 156 7.28 15.56 -6.15
CA ASP A 156 8.50 16.01 -5.49
C ASP A 156 9.07 14.91 -4.58
N TRP A 157 9.58 13.88 -5.23
CA TRP A 157 10.14 12.70 -4.54
C TRP A 157 11.32 13.03 -3.67
N LYS A 158 12.03 14.12 -3.96
CA LYS A 158 13.15 14.59 -3.14
C LYS A 158 12.68 15.10 -1.78
N SER A 159 11.70 15.99 -1.78
CA SER A 159 11.10 16.51 -0.54
C SER A 159 10.36 15.44 0.22
N PHE A 160 9.63 14.57 -0.49
CA PHE A 160 8.99 13.41 0.13
C PHE A 160 10.01 12.51 0.85
N ALA A 161 11.06 12.06 0.15
CA ALA A 161 12.09 11.19 0.72
C ALA A 161 12.80 11.84 1.93
N ALA A 162 13.07 13.14 1.86
CA ALA A 162 13.69 13.88 2.97
C ALA A 162 12.78 13.92 4.20
N ALA A 163 11.47 14.10 4.01
CA ALA A 163 10.50 14.18 5.09
C ALA A 163 10.11 12.80 5.64
N TYR A 164 9.99 11.79 4.77
CA TYR A 164 9.62 10.42 5.15
C TYR A 164 10.77 9.68 5.83
N ASN A 165 11.97 9.74 5.25
CA ASN A 165 13.15 8.96 5.67
C ASN A 165 14.17 9.77 6.48
N GLY A 166 13.95 11.08 6.64
CA GLY A 166 14.87 11.96 7.33
C GLY A 166 16.12 12.31 6.51
N PRO A 167 17.09 13.04 7.10
CA PRO A 167 18.21 13.66 6.37
C PRO A 167 19.19 12.66 5.72
N GLY A 168 19.11 11.38 6.11
CA GLY A 168 19.94 10.30 5.53
C GLY A 168 19.47 9.78 4.17
N TYR A 169 18.31 10.20 3.65
CA TYR A 169 17.69 9.64 2.44
C TYR A 169 18.60 9.66 1.21
N ALA A 170 19.40 10.72 1.05
CA ALA A 170 20.26 10.90 -0.11
C ALA A 170 21.36 9.82 -0.22
N LYS A 171 21.84 9.26 0.91
CA LYS A 171 22.85 8.21 0.92
C LYS A 171 22.38 6.94 0.22
N ASN A 172 21.06 6.70 0.20
CA ASN A 172 20.43 5.50 -0.37
C ASN A 172 19.68 5.81 -1.67
N SER A 173 19.75 7.05 -2.18
CA SER A 173 19.07 7.50 -3.40
C SER A 173 17.56 7.20 -3.36
N TYR A 174 16.92 7.45 -2.22
CA TYR A 174 15.50 7.16 -2.03
C TYR A 174 14.61 7.93 -3.00
N ASP A 175 14.91 9.18 -3.27
CA ASP A 175 14.22 10.04 -4.23
C ASP A 175 14.18 9.45 -5.64
N THR A 176 15.34 9.01 -6.13
CA THR A 176 15.46 8.40 -7.45
C THR A 176 14.76 7.03 -7.52
N LYS A 177 14.87 6.24 -6.43
CA LYS A 177 14.20 4.94 -6.34
C LYS A 177 12.68 5.09 -6.32
N LEU A 178 12.16 6.04 -5.57
CA LEU A 178 10.72 6.35 -5.50
C LEU A 178 10.19 6.75 -6.87
N ALA A 179 10.84 7.73 -7.53
CA ALA A 179 10.46 8.13 -8.88
C ALA A 179 10.41 6.95 -9.85
N ALA A 180 11.44 6.10 -9.82
CA ALA A 180 11.53 4.93 -10.70
C ALA A 180 10.47 3.87 -10.37
N ALA A 181 10.22 3.60 -9.08
CA ALA A 181 9.22 2.63 -8.66
C ALA A 181 7.80 3.07 -9.01
N VAL A 182 7.45 4.33 -8.73
CA VAL A 182 6.14 4.88 -9.10
C VAL A 182 5.95 4.89 -10.62
N TYR A 183 6.98 5.30 -11.38
CA TYR A 183 6.94 5.22 -12.83
C TYR A 183 6.72 3.78 -13.33
N HIS A 184 7.41 2.80 -12.71
CA HIS A 184 7.25 1.39 -13.03
C HIS A 184 5.81 0.93 -12.82
N TYR A 185 5.22 1.18 -11.64
CA TYR A 185 3.85 0.75 -11.32
C TYR A 185 2.79 1.47 -12.16
N ARG A 186 2.99 2.75 -12.52
CA ARG A 186 2.09 3.46 -13.43
C ARG A 186 2.10 2.94 -14.86
N ASN A 187 3.26 2.51 -15.34
CA ASN A 187 3.42 2.11 -16.74
C ASN A 187 3.31 0.58 -16.95
N ASN A 188 3.28 -0.19 -15.86
CA ASN A 188 3.03 -1.62 -15.89
C ASN A 188 1.78 -1.95 -15.07
N PRO A 189 0.58 -1.70 -15.59
CA PRO A 189 -0.68 -1.81 -14.87
C PRO A 189 -0.99 -3.23 -14.39
N GLN A 190 -0.41 -4.26 -14.99
CA GLN A 190 -0.43 -5.63 -14.46
C GLN A 190 0.27 -5.73 -13.10
N SER A 191 1.13 -4.77 -12.76
CA SER A 191 1.71 -4.65 -11.42
C SER A 191 0.80 -3.98 -10.39
N ASN A 192 -0.37 -3.45 -10.79
CA ASN A 192 -1.30 -2.71 -9.92
C ASN A 192 -2.47 -3.58 -9.40
N GLY A 193 -2.35 -4.90 -9.43
CA GLY A 193 -3.39 -5.82 -8.92
C GLY A 193 -4.62 -5.98 -9.82
N LEU A 194 -4.73 -5.24 -10.93
CA LEU A 194 -5.72 -5.49 -11.96
C LEU A 194 -5.14 -6.52 -12.94
N GLY A 195 -5.70 -7.73 -12.97
CA GLY A 195 -5.32 -8.75 -13.95
C GLY A 195 -5.64 -8.30 -15.38
N THR A 196 -4.93 -8.88 -16.36
CA THR A 196 -5.21 -8.65 -17.79
C THR A 196 -6.68 -8.86 -18.13
N ASP A 197 -7.31 -9.88 -17.55
CA ASP A 197 -8.73 -10.17 -17.75
C ASP A 197 -9.64 -9.07 -17.22
N GLU A 198 -9.30 -8.48 -16.07
CA GLU A 198 -10.07 -7.38 -15.50
C GLU A 198 -9.94 -6.11 -16.32
N ILE A 199 -8.73 -5.77 -16.80
CA ILE A 199 -8.52 -4.61 -17.69
C ILE A 199 -9.26 -4.83 -19.02
N THR A 200 -9.25 -6.03 -19.57
CA THR A 200 -10.02 -6.42 -20.75
C THR A 200 -11.51 -6.21 -20.55
N GLN A 201 -12.04 -6.57 -19.37
CA GLN A 201 -13.43 -6.32 -19.01
C GLN A 201 -13.72 -4.81 -18.90
N VAL A 202 -12.86 -4.03 -18.26
CA VAL A 202 -12.98 -2.57 -18.15
C VAL A 202 -13.01 -1.92 -19.53
N GLN A 203 -12.06 -2.25 -20.39
CA GLN A 203 -12.01 -1.75 -21.78
C GLN A 203 -13.29 -2.10 -22.55
N THR A 204 -13.77 -3.34 -22.40
CA THR A 204 -15.01 -3.81 -23.01
C THR A 204 -16.22 -3.03 -22.49
N MET A 205 -16.36 -2.86 -21.17
CA MET A 205 -17.45 -2.10 -20.57
C MET A 205 -17.42 -0.63 -20.99
N LEU A 206 -16.27 0.03 -20.96
CA LEU A 206 -16.10 1.41 -21.42
C LEU A 206 -16.52 1.57 -22.88
N ASN A 207 -16.06 0.68 -23.76
CA ASN A 207 -16.47 0.72 -25.18
C ASN A 207 -17.99 0.58 -25.35
N LYS A 208 -18.63 -0.29 -24.56
CA LYS A 208 -20.08 -0.52 -24.64
C LYS A 208 -20.90 0.63 -24.03
N VAL A 209 -20.50 1.14 -22.89
CA VAL A 209 -21.25 2.17 -22.14
C VAL A 209 -20.99 3.56 -22.69
N GLY A 210 -19.75 3.87 -23.06
CA GLY A 210 -19.32 5.22 -23.44
C GLY A 210 -18.90 5.40 -24.91
N GLY A 211 -18.78 4.32 -25.68
CA GLY A 211 -18.38 4.40 -27.09
C GLY A 211 -16.93 4.82 -27.31
N TYR A 212 -16.02 4.46 -26.39
CA TYR A 212 -14.64 4.97 -26.38
C TYR A 212 -13.71 4.38 -27.45
N ASN A 213 -14.10 3.33 -28.15
CA ASN A 213 -13.28 2.65 -29.18
C ASN A 213 -11.87 2.24 -28.71
N LEU A 214 -11.75 1.78 -27.46
CA LEU A 214 -10.50 1.27 -26.92
C LEU A 214 -10.12 -0.06 -27.60
N THR A 215 -8.83 -0.26 -27.83
CA THR A 215 -8.30 -1.60 -28.09
C THR A 215 -8.47 -2.42 -26.82
N VAL A 216 -9.10 -3.59 -26.95
CA VAL A 216 -9.30 -4.52 -25.82
C VAL A 216 -8.08 -5.44 -25.75
N ASP A 217 -6.98 -4.92 -25.19
CA ASP A 217 -5.66 -5.56 -25.15
C ASP A 217 -5.21 -5.96 -23.74
N GLY A 218 -6.04 -5.66 -22.73
CA GLY A 218 -5.71 -5.93 -21.33
C GLY A 218 -4.63 -4.98 -20.78
N VAL A 219 -4.36 -3.86 -21.46
CA VAL A 219 -3.37 -2.86 -21.03
C VAL A 219 -4.04 -1.61 -20.49
N LEU A 220 -3.77 -1.25 -19.24
CA LEU A 220 -4.25 0.00 -18.64
C LEU A 220 -3.36 1.19 -19.07
N GLY A 221 -3.24 1.39 -20.38
CA GLY A 221 -2.46 2.47 -20.98
C GLY A 221 -3.15 3.85 -20.87
N VAL A 222 -2.46 4.89 -21.40
CA VAL A 222 -2.92 6.28 -21.37
C VAL A 222 -4.34 6.42 -21.93
N THR A 223 -4.65 5.74 -23.05
CA THR A 223 -5.97 5.79 -23.69
C THR A 223 -7.06 5.24 -22.78
N THR A 224 -6.82 4.08 -22.12
CA THR A 224 -7.77 3.48 -21.18
C THR A 224 -7.97 4.38 -19.96
N LYS A 225 -6.89 4.92 -19.37
CA LYS A 225 -6.98 5.87 -18.25
C LYS A 225 -7.74 7.14 -18.62
N THR A 226 -7.56 7.65 -19.83
CA THR A 226 -8.33 8.82 -20.34
C THR A 226 -9.82 8.50 -20.44
N ALA A 227 -10.18 7.33 -20.95
CA ALA A 227 -11.57 6.88 -21.01
C ALA A 227 -12.17 6.71 -19.60
N ILE A 228 -11.39 6.20 -18.62
CA ILE A 228 -11.83 6.12 -17.22
C ILE A 228 -12.10 7.53 -16.66
N ARG A 229 -11.22 8.51 -16.88
CA ARG A 229 -11.44 9.89 -16.44
C ARG A 229 -12.68 10.52 -17.03
N ASP A 230 -12.90 10.34 -18.33
CA ASP A 230 -14.10 10.85 -18.98
C ASP A 230 -15.36 10.15 -18.45
N PHE A 231 -15.32 8.85 -18.21
CA PHE A 231 -16.41 8.12 -17.56
C PHE A 231 -16.68 8.65 -16.14
N GLN A 232 -15.64 8.87 -15.34
CA GLN A 232 -15.75 9.44 -14.01
C GLN A 232 -16.39 10.82 -14.04
N LEU A 233 -15.95 11.69 -14.94
CA LEU A 233 -16.51 13.04 -15.13
C LEU A 233 -18.00 12.98 -15.45
N ARG A 234 -18.42 12.14 -16.40
CA ARG A 234 -19.83 11.98 -16.79
C ARG A 234 -20.72 11.40 -15.69
N ASN A 235 -20.13 10.68 -14.75
CA ASN A 235 -20.87 10.04 -13.64
C ASN A 235 -20.67 10.75 -12.30
N SER A 236 -20.13 11.98 -12.28
CA SER A 236 -19.91 12.80 -11.08
C SER A 236 -19.05 12.11 -10.02
N LEU A 237 -18.08 11.30 -10.46
CA LEU A 237 -17.08 10.66 -9.63
C LEU A 237 -15.82 11.54 -9.55
N VAL A 238 -14.90 11.21 -8.62
CA VAL A 238 -13.56 11.81 -8.59
C VAL A 238 -12.84 11.47 -9.89
N VAL A 239 -12.31 12.49 -10.60
CA VAL A 239 -11.71 12.35 -11.94
C VAL A 239 -10.20 12.11 -11.77
N ASP A 240 -9.83 10.91 -11.33
CA ASP A 240 -8.44 10.51 -11.06
C ASP A 240 -7.86 9.54 -12.12
N GLY A 241 -8.73 8.92 -12.91
CA GLY A 241 -8.34 7.91 -13.90
C GLY A 241 -8.07 6.54 -13.28
N ILE A 242 -8.46 6.33 -12.01
CA ILE A 242 -8.29 5.09 -11.28
C ILE A 242 -9.56 4.25 -11.36
N TYR A 243 -9.44 2.98 -11.73
CA TYR A 243 -10.57 2.05 -11.72
C TYR A 243 -10.74 1.46 -10.31
N GLY A 244 -11.05 2.31 -9.35
CA GLY A 244 -11.29 1.94 -7.97
C GLY A 244 -12.73 1.49 -7.71
N PRO A 245 -13.08 1.14 -6.44
CA PRO A 245 -14.38 0.58 -6.07
C PRO A 245 -15.58 1.39 -6.54
N LEU A 246 -15.55 2.73 -6.42
CA LEU A 246 -16.64 3.60 -6.86
C LEU A 246 -16.78 3.62 -8.38
N THR A 247 -15.67 3.73 -9.11
CA THR A 247 -15.65 3.70 -10.58
C THR A 247 -16.08 2.32 -11.10
N ARG A 248 -15.61 1.25 -10.44
CA ARG A 248 -16.00 -0.13 -10.73
C ARG A 248 -17.52 -0.31 -10.58
N ALA A 249 -18.08 0.05 -9.44
CA ALA A 249 -19.51 -0.08 -9.16
C ALA A 249 -20.35 0.73 -10.17
N ALA A 250 -19.97 1.95 -10.47
CA ALA A 250 -20.66 2.81 -11.42
C ALA A 250 -20.60 2.23 -12.86
N LEU A 251 -19.41 1.76 -13.30
CA LEU A 251 -19.25 1.22 -14.65
C LEU A 251 -19.98 -0.11 -14.82
N GLN A 252 -19.93 -0.99 -13.82
CA GLN A 252 -20.68 -2.24 -13.81
C GLN A 252 -22.20 -1.98 -13.84
N SER A 253 -22.69 -1.05 -13.03
CA SER A 253 -24.10 -0.66 -13.00
C SER A 253 -24.57 -0.11 -14.35
N ALA A 254 -23.79 0.79 -14.96
CA ALA A 254 -24.10 1.36 -16.28
C ALA A 254 -24.12 0.29 -17.38
N TYR A 255 -23.15 -0.65 -17.32
CA TYR A 255 -23.09 -1.75 -18.28
C TYR A 255 -24.28 -2.70 -18.15
N LEU A 256 -24.66 -3.08 -16.92
CA LEU A 256 -25.82 -3.94 -16.65
C LEU A 256 -27.13 -3.26 -17.10
N ALA A 257 -27.31 -1.97 -16.83
CA ALA A 257 -28.47 -1.20 -17.29
C ALA A 257 -28.59 -1.21 -18.81
N MET A 258 -27.46 -1.05 -19.52
CA MET A 258 -27.43 -1.09 -20.98
C MET A 258 -27.79 -2.50 -21.52
N VAL A 259 -27.25 -3.57 -20.92
CA VAL A 259 -27.52 -4.96 -21.31
C VAL A 259 -29.01 -5.28 -21.09
N ASN A 260 -29.56 -4.91 -19.92
CA ASN A 260 -30.96 -5.14 -19.59
C ASN A 260 -31.91 -4.39 -20.56
N LYS A 261 -31.60 -3.14 -20.90
CA LYS A 261 -32.36 -2.36 -21.88
C LYS A 261 -32.34 -3.01 -23.27
N LYS A 262 -31.20 -3.55 -23.68
CA LYS A 262 -31.06 -4.28 -24.95
C LYS A 262 -31.90 -5.57 -24.95
N ASN A 263 -31.87 -6.35 -23.85
CA ASN A 263 -32.62 -7.58 -23.71
C ASN A 263 -34.15 -7.35 -23.67
N ALA A 264 -34.59 -6.29 -22.98
CA ALA A 264 -36.01 -5.88 -23.00
C ALA A 264 -36.49 -5.55 -24.38
N ASN A 265 -35.68 -4.92 -25.24
CA ASN A 265 -36.01 -4.61 -26.61
C ASN A 265 -36.02 -5.82 -27.56
N ILE A 266 -35.43 -6.97 -27.12
CA ILE A 266 -35.37 -8.22 -27.89
C ILE A 266 -36.42 -9.23 -27.38
N GLY A 267 -37.21 -8.91 -26.32
CA GLY A 267 -38.25 -9.77 -25.74
C GLY A 267 -37.74 -10.94 -24.90
N VAL A 268 -36.50 -10.89 -24.46
CA VAL A 268 -35.92 -11.92 -23.55
C VAL A 268 -35.96 -11.41 -22.10
N SER A 269 -36.88 -11.99 -21.31
CA SER A 269 -36.96 -11.74 -19.86
C SER A 269 -35.76 -12.39 -19.15
N THR A 270 -34.86 -11.58 -18.58
CA THR A 270 -33.76 -12.05 -17.75
C THR A 270 -34.18 -12.20 -16.30
N THR A 271 -34.84 -13.33 -15.97
CA THR A 271 -35.07 -13.76 -14.59
C THR A 271 -34.20 -14.98 -14.26
N ALA A 272 -32.91 -14.95 -14.54
CA ALA A 272 -31.98 -15.97 -14.05
C ALA A 272 -30.53 -15.65 -14.41
N ILE A 273 -29.84 -14.80 -13.67
CA ILE A 273 -28.37 -14.92 -13.42
C ILE A 273 -28.09 -14.11 -12.12
N ALA A 274 -28.46 -14.71 -11.00
CA ALA A 274 -27.99 -14.31 -9.68
C ALA A 274 -27.77 -15.60 -8.88
N THR A 275 -26.73 -16.35 -9.22
CA THR A 275 -26.06 -17.37 -8.39
C THR A 275 -25.05 -18.12 -9.27
N ALA A 276 -23.81 -17.71 -9.27
CA ALA A 276 -22.62 -18.58 -9.38
C ALA A 276 -21.41 -17.75 -8.92
#